data_d9c44cfa66df25315fb12b7a9e569f54
#
_entry.id   d9c44cfa66df25315fb12b7a9e569f54
#
_cell.length_a   1.000
_cell.length_b   1.000
_cell.length_c   1.000
_cell.angle_alpha   90.00
_cell.angle_beta   90.00
_cell.angle_gamma   90.00
#
_symmetry.space_group_name_H-M   'P 1'
#
loop_
_entity.id
_entity.type
_entity.pdbx_description
1 polymer ?
#
loop_
_entity_poly.entity_id
_entity_poly.type
_entity_poly.pdbx_seq_one_letter_code
_entity_poly.pdbx_strand_id
1 'polypeptide(L)'
;PGTANMGAVFGKKWGILTCLGDLLKSLIALFIVYFVFSGHINIAYAGLGLILGHCFPIWNHFKGGKGVAVSAQVAVFYDWRAGLATLLIALILTAIMQNLTIPPLVFMLLFSVYEFLQNQEAGIVFMVITLIMVYKFWQDIIDFFTGHGKRVDILYSIKKKLGIKSE
;
A
#
# COMPACT_ATOMS: atom_id res chain seq x y z
N PRO A 1 10.29 -7.96 7.31
CA PRO A 1 9.51 -7.02 8.10
C PRO A 1 9.23 -5.76 7.29
N GLY A 2 7.95 -5.33 7.23
CA GLY A 2 7.58 -4.13 6.49
C GLY A 2 7.84 -2.84 7.29
N THR A 3 7.66 -1.69 6.63
CA THR A 3 7.85 -0.33 7.17
C THR A 3 7.27 -0.12 8.57
N ALA A 4 6.01 -0.53 8.79
CA ALA A 4 5.34 -0.36 10.09
C ALA A 4 6.00 -1.17 11.21
N ASN A 5 6.41 -2.41 10.93
CA ASN A 5 7.08 -3.26 11.90
C ASN A 5 8.50 -2.75 12.23
N MET A 6 9.25 -2.33 11.20
CA MET A 6 10.57 -1.73 11.40
C MET A 6 10.48 -0.44 12.23
N GLY A 7 9.47 0.39 11.96
CA GLY A 7 9.22 1.59 12.74
C GLY A 7 8.81 1.33 14.18
N ALA A 8 8.05 0.27 14.43
CA ALA A 8 7.61 -0.11 15.77
C ALA A 8 8.75 -0.71 16.63
N VAL A 9 9.62 -1.54 16.02
CA VAL A 9 10.68 -2.27 16.74
C VAL A 9 11.96 -1.42 16.87
N PHE A 10 12.38 -0.77 15.79
CA PHE A 10 13.67 -0.07 15.71
C PHE A 10 13.54 1.46 15.66
N GLY A 11 12.31 1.97 15.69
CA GLY A 11 12.03 3.41 15.69
C GLY A 11 11.79 4.02 14.31
N LYS A 12 11.23 5.23 14.30
CA LYS A 12 10.77 5.95 13.09
C LYS A 12 11.79 6.02 11.95
N LYS A 13 13.07 6.24 12.28
CA LYS A 13 14.15 6.37 11.29
C LYS A 13 14.28 5.10 10.45
N TRP A 14 14.27 3.95 11.08
CA TRP A 14 14.36 2.65 10.39
C TRP A 14 13.10 2.30 9.60
N GLY A 15 11.93 2.68 10.10
CA GLY A 15 10.69 2.58 9.33
C GLY A 15 10.73 3.39 8.04
N ILE A 16 11.18 4.65 8.09
CA ILE A 16 11.32 5.52 6.92
C ILE A 16 12.36 4.96 5.93
N LEU A 17 13.51 4.51 6.41
CA LEU A 17 14.54 3.89 5.56
C LEU A 17 14.02 2.63 4.84
N THR A 18 13.29 1.79 5.55
CA THR A 18 12.64 0.60 4.95
C THR A 18 11.63 1.00 3.89
N CYS A 19 10.79 2.01 4.15
CA CYS A 19 9.84 2.52 3.18
C CYS A 19 10.53 3.05 1.91
N LEU A 20 11.55 3.87 2.08
CA LEU A 20 12.33 4.40 0.96
C LEU A 20 12.99 3.28 0.14
N GLY A 21 13.57 2.28 0.80
CA GLY A 21 14.12 1.10 0.14
C GLY A 21 13.08 0.31 -0.64
N ASP A 22 11.89 0.12 -0.06
CA ASP A 22 10.77 -0.55 -0.72
C ASP A 22 10.27 0.22 -1.94
N LEU A 23 10.15 1.54 -1.85
CA LEU A 23 9.77 2.40 -2.96
C LEU A 23 10.84 2.43 -4.05
N LEU A 24 12.12 2.53 -3.67
CA LEU A 24 13.21 2.60 -4.63
C LEU A 24 13.34 1.31 -5.45
N LYS A 25 13.32 0.15 -4.80
CA LYS A 25 13.38 -1.15 -5.51
C LYS A 25 12.21 -1.33 -6.48
N SER A 26 11.00 -0.93 -6.05
CA SER A 26 9.80 -1.03 -6.87
C SER A 26 9.86 -0.08 -8.06
N LEU A 27 10.35 1.15 -7.84
CA LEU A 27 10.51 2.14 -8.89
C LEU A 27 11.49 1.67 -9.97
N ILE A 28 12.64 1.14 -9.56
CA ILE A 28 13.64 0.60 -10.48
C ILE A 28 13.04 -0.53 -11.33
N ALA A 29 12.34 -1.47 -10.70
CA ALA A 29 11.73 -2.58 -11.42
C ALA A 29 10.65 -2.11 -12.41
N LEU A 30 9.80 -1.15 -12.01
CA LEU A 30 8.76 -0.59 -12.89
C LEU A 30 9.38 0.17 -14.09
N PHE A 31 10.45 0.93 -13.88
CA PHE A 31 11.16 1.59 -14.97
C PHE A 31 11.82 0.58 -15.93
N ILE A 32 12.44 -0.48 -15.41
CA ILE A 32 12.99 -1.55 -16.25
C ILE A 32 11.89 -2.14 -17.15
N VAL A 33 10.74 -2.49 -16.56
CA VAL A 33 9.62 -3.05 -17.33
C VAL A 33 9.07 -2.04 -18.34
N TYR A 34 8.92 -0.79 -17.95
CA TYR A 34 8.44 0.28 -18.84
C TYR A 34 9.33 0.48 -20.08
N PHE A 35 10.66 0.41 -19.92
CA PHE A 35 11.59 0.64 -21.03
C PHE A 35 11.91 -0.62 -21.84
N VAL A 36 11.84 -1.81 -21.21
CA VAL A 36 12.24 -3.08 -21.86
C VAL A 36 11.06 -3.75 -22.55
N PHE A 37 9.85 -3.65 -22.01
CA PHE A 37 8.69 -4.36 -22.53
C PHE A 37 7.69 -3.40 -23.18
N SER A 38 7.31 -3.68 -24.41
CA SER A 38 6.23 -2.98 -25.10
C SER A 38 4.88 -3.46 -24.56
N GLY A 39 4.05 -2.51 -24.13
CA GLY A 39 2.69 -2.80 -23.66
C GLY A 39 2.48 -2.40 -22.19
N HIS A 40 1.50 -1.50 -21.99
CA HIS A 40 1.19 -0.91 -20.70
C HIS A 40 0.78 -1.94 -19.64
N ILE A 41 0.13 -3.04 -20.06
CA ILE A 41 -0.29 -4.13 -19.19
C ILE A 41 0.88 -4.81 -18.44
N ASN A 42 2.09 -4.80 -19.03
CA ASN A 42 3.28 -5.38 -18.40
C ASN A 42 3.62 -4.70 -17.06
N ILE A 43 3.25 -3.42 -16.90
CA ILE A 43 3.41 -2.69 -15.64
C ILE A 43 2.51 -3.29 -14.56
N ALA A 44 1.28 -3.68 -14.90
CA ALA A 44 0.37 -4.33 -13.94
C ALA A 44 0.91 -5.69 -13.49
N TYR A 45 1.40 -6.51 -14.42
CA TYR A 45 2.05 -7.79 -14.09
C TYR A 45 3.34 -7.62 -13.28
N ALA A 46 4.17 -6.62 -13.61
CA ALA A 46 5.33 -6.28 -12.80
C ALA A 46 4.92 -5.86 -11.38
N GLY A 47 3.85 -5.08 -11.26
CA GLY A 47 3.25 -4.72 -9.99
C GLY A 47 2.83 -5.93 -9.15
N LEU A 48 2.17 -6.91 -9.79
CA LEU A 48 1.82 -8.16 -9.12
C LEU A 48 3.05 -8.91 -8.63
N GLY A 49 4.09 -9.04 -9.46
CA GLY A 49 5.36 -9.65 -9.06
C GLY A 49 6.05 -8.93 -7.90
N LEU A 50 6.04 -7.59 -7.93
CA LEU A 50 6.57 -6.75 -6.85
C LEU A 50 5.83 -6.95 -5.53
N ILE A 51 4.50 -7.02 -5.56
CA ILE A 51 3.67 -7.27 -4.38
C ILE A 51 3.91 -8.67 -3.83
N LEU A 52 3.96 -9.68 -4.68
CA LEU A 52 4.29 -11.05 -4.27
C LEU A 52 5.67 -11.13 -3.62
N GLY A 53 6.69 -10.57 -4.24
CA GLY A 53 8.05 -10.56 -3.69
C GLY A 53 8.19 -9.75 -2.39
N HIS A 54 7.43 -8.65 -2.26
CA HIS A 54 7.41 -7.85 -1.02
C HIS A 54 6.63 -8.53 0.12
N CYS A 55 5.48 -9.14 -0.19
CA CYS A 55 4.61 -9.77 0.79
C CYS A 55 5.09 -11.16 1.22
N PHE A 56 5.75 -11.89 0.31
CA PHE A 56 6.19 -13.28 0.51
C PHE A 56 7.66 -13.48 0.11
N PRO A 57 8.61 -12.76 0.73
CA PRO A 57 10.03 -12.91 0.39
C PRO A 57 10.54 -14.31 0.79
N ILE A 58 11.10 -15.03 -0.16
CA ILE A 58 11.60 -16.41 0.02
C ILE A 58 12.68 -16.45 1.10
N TRP A 59 13.59 -15.46 1.09
CA TRP A 59 14.72 -15.37 2.06
C TRP A 59 14.29 -15.07 3.49
N ASN A 60 13.02 -14.73 3.72
CA ASN A 60 12.49 -14.47 5.07
C ASN A 60 11.30 -15.40 5.40
N HIS A 61 11.37 -16.66 4.98
CA HIS A 61 10.33 -17.66 5.22
C HIS A 61 8.92 -17.17 4.85
N PHE A 62 8.77 -16.48 3.74
CA PHE A 62 7.53 -15.89 3.23
C PHE A 62 6.85 -14.87 4.17
N LYS A 63 7.58 -14.33 5.14
CA LYS A 63 7.09 -13.33 6.09
C LYS A 63 7.55 -11.93 5.68
N GLY A 64 6.80 -11.27 4.82
CA GLY A 64 7.07 -9.92 4.32
C GLY A 64 6.12 -8.85 4.84
N GLY A 65 6.16 -7.68 4.19
CA GLY A 65 5.29 -6.55 4.48
C GLY A 65 3.83 -6.77 4.04
N LYS A 66 3.00 -5.74 4.19
CA LYS A 66 1.58 -5.75 3.77
C LYS A 66 1.35 -5.15 2.39
N GLY A 67 2.39 -4.62 1.75
CA GLY A 67 2.37 -4.16 0.37
C GLY A 67 1.80 -2.76 0.14
N VAL A 68 1.37 -2.01 1.17
CA VAL A 68 0.67 -0.73 1.01
C VAL A 68 1.47 0.30 0.20
N ALA A 69 2.72 0.56 0.56
CA ALA A 69 3.54 1.56 -0.13
C ALA A 69 3.86 1.12 -1.57
N VAL A 70 4.15 -0.17 -1.76
CA VAL A 70 4.46 -0.74 -3.08
C VAL A 70 3.22 -0.72 -3.97
N SER A 71 2.04 -1.10 -3.47
CA SER A 71 0.80 -1.08 -4.24
C SER A 71 0.37 0.34 -4.62
N ALA A 72 0.53 1.31 -3.70
CA ALA A 72 0.26 2.71 -4.01
C ALA A 72 1.16 3.23 -5.11
N GLN A 73 2.45 2.88 -5.07
CA GLN A 73 3.39 3.28 -6.12
C GLN A 73 3.07 2.62 -7.46
N VAL A 74 2.74 1.33 -7.48
CA VAL A 74 2.36 0.60 -8.71
C VAL A 74 1.11 1.22 -9.32
N ALA A 75 0.08 1.51 -8.52
CA ALA A 75 -1.16 2.13 -8.98
C ALA A 75 -0.90 3.51 -9.60
N VAL A 76 -0.14 4.39 -8.92
CA VAL A 76 0.22 5.71 -9.43
C VAL A 76 1.12 5.63 -10.66
N PHE A 77 1.99 4.63 -10.76
CA PHE A 77 2.85 4.43 -11.93
C PHE A 77 2.06 3.90 -13.13
N TYR A 78 1.05 3.06 -12.89
CA TYR A 78 0.20 2.50 -13.92
C TYR A 78 -0.77 3.55 -14.48
N ASP A 79 -1.61 4.12 -13.65
CA ASP A 79 -2.47 5.28 -13.97
C ASP A 79 -2.34 6.33 -12.85
N TRP A 80 -1.58 7.38 -13.12
CA TRP A 80 -1.31 8.41 -12.13
C TRP A 80 -2.57 9.18 -11.70
N ARG A 81 -3.56 9.33 -12.59
CA ARG A 81 -4.81 10.05 -12.28
C ARG A 81 -5.68 9.24 -11.34
N ALA A 82 -5.99 8.01 -11.72
CA ALA A 82 -6.77 7.10 -10.90
C ALA A 82 -6.04 6.73 -9.61
N GLY A 83 -4.73 6.45 -9.70
CA GLY A 83 -3.89 6.14 -8.56
C GLY A 83 -3.84 7.27 -7.52
N LEU A 84 -3.62 8.52 -7.94
CA LEU A 84 -3.64 9.66 -7.02
C LEU A 84 -5.04 9.94 -6.47
N ALA A 85 -6.09 9.84 -7.28
CA ALA A 85 -7.47 10.06 -6.83
C ALA A 85 -7.88 9.04 -5.75
N THR A 86 -7.65 7.76 -6.00
CA THR A 86 -7.98 6.69 -5.03
C THR A 86 -7.09 6.73 -3.78
N LEU A 87 -5.82 7.13 -3.93
CA LEU A 87 -4.91 7.34 -2.80
C LEU A 87 -5.38 8.52 -1.93
N LEU A 88 -5.84 9.61 -2.53
CA LEU A 88 -6.40 10.75 -1.79
C LEU A 88 -7.65 10.34 -0.99
N ILE A 89 -8.54 9.56 -1.59
CA ILE A 89 -9.70 9.00 -0.88
C ILE A 89 -9.24 8.17 0.33
N ALA A 90 -8.24 7.31 0.16
CA ALA A 90 -7.71 6.50 1.25
C ALA A 90 -7.08 7.36 2.37
N LEU A 91 -6.37 8.43 2.03
CA LEU A 91 -5.80 9.35 3.02
C LEU A 91 -6.90 10.05 3.83
N ILE A 92 -7.97 10.51 3.17
CA ILE A 92 -9.13 11.09 3.83
C ILE A 92 -9.79 10.06 4.76
N LEU A 93 -10.04 8.84 4.27
CA LEU A 93 -10.60 7.76 5.08
C LEU A 93 -9.70 7.42 6.28
N THR A 94 -8.38 7.43 6.09
CA THR A 94 -7.42 7.19 7.19
C THR A 94 -7.54 8.27 8.27
N ALA A 95 -7.70 9.54 7.87
CA ALA A 95 -7.87 10.65 8.81
C ALA A 95 -9.20 10.56 9.58
N ILE A 96 -10.28 10.15 8.90
CA ILE A 96 -11.62 10.01 9.52
C ILE A 96 -11.69 8.77 10.43
N MET A 97 -11.24 7.62 9.93
CA MET A 97 -11.34 6.34 10.63
C MET A 97 -10.24 6.14 11.68
N GLN A 98 -9.18 6.96 11.65
CA GLN A 98 -8.00 6.80 12.50
C GLN A 98 -7.44 5.37 12.47
N ASN A 99 -7.52 4.73 11.31
CA ASN A 99 -7.18 3.33 11.11
C ASN A 99 -6.31 3.17 9.85
N LEU A 100 -5.33 2.27 9.90
CA LEU A 100 -4.42 1.99 8.77
C LEU A 100 -4.70 0.62 8.12
N THR A 101 -5.78 -0.05 8.48
CA THR A 101 -6.15 -1.37 7.96
C THR A 101 -7.11 -1.24 6.78
N ILE A 102 -8.25 -0.58 7.01
CA ILE A 102 -9.34 -0.49 6.02
C ILE A 102 -9.00 0.45 4.84
N PRO A 103 -8.49 1.68 5.05
CA PRO A 103 -8.27 2.61 3.95
C PRO A 103 -7.36 2.11 2.83
N PRO A 104 -6.21 1.42 3.10
CA PRO A 104 -5.40 0.85 2.03
C PRO A 104 -6.10 -0.22 1.20
N LEU A 105 -7.00 -0.99 1.80
CA LEU A 105 -7.79 -2.00 1.10
C LEU A 105 -8.86 -1.35 0.21
N VAL A 106 -9.52 -0.30 0.72
CA VAL A 106 -10.48 0.51 -0.05
C VAL A 106 -9.79 1.18 -1.24
N PHE A 107 -8.59 1.74 -1.04
CA PHE A 107 -7.76 2.30 -2.10
C PHE A 107 -7.57 1.31 -3.25
N MET A 108 -7.05 0.13 -2.95
CA MET A 108 -6.75 -0.86 -3.98
C MET A 108 -8.01 -1.43 -4.62
N LEU A 109 -9.09 -1.60 -3.85
CA LEU A 109 -10.37 -2.05 -4.39
C LEU A 109 -10.95 -1.03 -5.39
N LEU A 110 -10.99 0.23 -5.03
CA LEU A 110 -11.48 1.30 -5.91
C LEU A 110 -10.63 1.42 -7.18
N PHE A 111 -9.31 1.34 -7.04
CA PHE A 111 -8.39 1.36 -8.17
C PHE A 111 -8.62 0.14 -9.08
N SER A 112 -8.74 -1.07 -8.54
CA SER A 112 -8.97 -2.28 -9.32
C SER A 112 -10.30 -2.25 -10.07
N VAL A 113 -11.37 -1.73 -9.44
CA VAL A 113 -12.69 -1.59 -10.08
C VAL A 113 -12.62 -0.57 -11.20
N TYR A 114 -11.97 0.57 -10.98
CA TYR A 114 -11.77 1.57 -12.02
C TYR A 114 -11.01 1.00 -13.23
N GLU A 115 -9.88 0.34 -12.98
CA GLU A 115 -9.08 -0.27 -14.05
C GLU A 115 -9.84 -1.38 -14.77
N PHE A 116 -10.70 -2.14 -14.09
CA PHE A 116 -11.53 -3.16 -14.71
C PHE A 116 -12.51 -2.58 -15.74
N LEU A 117 -12.99 -1.38 -15.49
CA LEU A 117 -13.88 -0.66 -16.44
C LEU A 117 -13.11 -0.11 -17.65
N GLN A 118 -11.82 0.19 -17.50
CA GLN A 118 -10.95 0.69 -18.58
C GLN A 118 -10.31 -0.44 -19.39
N ASN A 119 -9.78 -1.44 -18.67
CA ASN A 119 -9.12 -2.62 -19.22
C ASN A 119 -9.36 -3.79 -18.28
N GLN A 120 -10.17 -4.76 -18.71
CA GLN A 120 -10.55 -5.91 -17.89
C GLN A 120 -9.33 -6.73 -17.41
N GLU A 121 -8.32 -6.91 -18.27
CA GLU A 121 -7.11 -7.65 -17.92
C GLU A 121 -6.34 -6.95 -16.79
N ALA A 122 -6.11 -5.65 -16.90
CA ALA A 122 -5.47 -4.86 -15.85
C ALA A 122 -6.28 -4.89 -14.55
N GLY A 123 -7.59 -4.69 -14.63
CA GLY A 123 -8.49 -4.75 -13.48
C GLY A 123 -8.43 -6.08 -12.75
N ILE A 124 -8.37 -7.21 -13.48
CA ILE A 124 -8.20 -8.54 -12.88
C ILE A 124 -6.87 -8.64 -12.15
N VAL A 125 -5.77 -8.19 -12.75
CA VAL A 125 -4.44 -8.19 -12.11
C VAL A 125 -4.45 -7.36 -10.82
N PHE A 126 -5.02 -6.15 -10.84
CA PHE A 126 -5.13 -5.31 -9.65
C PHE A 126 -6.09 -5.89 -8.60
N MET A 127 -7.14 -6.61 -9.01
CA MET A 127 -8.00 -7.34 -8.09
C MET A 127 -7.24 -8.47 -7.37
N VAL A 128 -6.37 -9.20 -8.09
CA VAL A 128 -5.48 -10.20 -7.47
C VAL A 128 -4.55 -9.54 -6.44
N ILE A 129 -3.97 -8.38 -6.76
CA ILE A 129 -3.17 -7.60 -5.80
C ILE A 129 -4.00 -7.23 -4.57
N THR A 130 -5.25 -6.79 -4.76
CA THR A 130 -6.17 -6.47 -3.67
C THR A 130 -6.42 -7.68 -2.78
N LEU A 131 -6.67 -8.85 -3.36
CA LEU A 131 -6.88 -10.10 -2.60
C LEU A 131 -5.63 -10.50 -1.79
N ILE A 132 -4.43 -10.34 -2.36
CA ILE A 132 -3.17 -10.56 -1.64
C ILE A 132 -3.07 -9.62 -0.44
N MET A 133 -3.43 -8.35 -0.62
CA MET A 133 -3.44 -7.38 0.48
C MET A 133 -4.47 -7.74 1.55
N VAL A 134 -5.69 -8.13 1.18
CA VAL A 134 -6.72 -8.61 2.13
C VAL A 134 -6.18 -9.78 2.95
N TYR A 135 -5.55 -10.76 2.31
CA TYR A 135 -4.91 -11.88 3.00
C TYR A 135 -3.83 -11.42 3.99
N LYS A 136 -2.98 -10.47 3.60
CA LYS A 136 -1.92 -9.91 4.48
C LYS A 136 -2.45 -9.06 5.62
N PHE A 137 -3.64 -8.50 5.47
CA PHE A 137 -4.33 -7.71 6.49
C PHE A 137 -5.34 -8.52 7.30
N TRP A 138 -5.49 -9.83 7.05
CA TRP A 138 -6.55 -10.65 7.61
C TRP A 138 -6.68 -10.51 9.15
N GLN A 139 -5.57 -10.61 9.87
CA GLN A 139 -5.59 -10.45 11.32
C GLN A 139 -5.96 -9.02 11.75
N ASP A 140 -5.44 -7.99 11.07
CA ASP A 140 -5.77 -6.61 11.39
C ASP A 140 -7.26 -6.29 11.09
N ILE A 141 -7.85 -6.96 10.09
CA ILE A 141 -9.29 -6.86 9.80
C ILE A 141 -10.10 -7.44 10.95
N ILE A 142 -9.74 -8.63 11.43
CA ILE A 142 -10.40 -9.25 12.59
C ILE A 142 -10.26 -8.34 13.80
N ASP A 143 -9.04 -7.87 14.11
CA ASP A 143 -8.77 -6.98 15.24
C ASP A 143 -9.59 -5.68 15.14
N PHE A 144 -9.76 -5.14 13.92
CA PHE A 144 -10.59 -3.95 13.71
C PHE A 144 -12.05 -4.18 14.06
N PHE A 145 -12.66 -5.27 13.59
CA PHE A 145 -14.08 -5.58 13.84
C PHE A 145 -14.35 -6.07 15.26
N THR A 146 -13.35 -6.63 15.95
CA THR A 146 -13.46 -7.05 17.36
C THR A 146 -13.14 -5.92 18.36
N GLY A 147 -12.86 -4.70 17.88
CA GLY A 147 -12.56 -3.55 18.73
C GLY A 147 -11.12 -3.50 19.28
N HIS A 148 -10.25 -4.46 18.89
CA HIS A 148 -8.85 -4.50 19.29
C HIS A 148 -7.92 -3.81 18.25
N GLY A 149 -8.49 -3.17 17.23
CA GLY A 149 -7.75 -2.50 16.16
C GLY A 149 -6.89 -1.36 16.68
N LYS A 150 -5.66 -1.29 16.20
CA LYS A 150 -4.73 -0.19 16.52
C LYS A 150 -5.27 1.13 15.96
N ARG A 151 -5.60 2.07 16.84
CA ARG A 151 -5.96 3.44 16.45
C ARG A 151 -4.69 4.26 16.20
N VAL A 152 -4.69 5.02 15.12
CA VAL A 152 -3.60 5.95 14.79
C VAL A 152 -4.16 7.35 14.87
N ASP A 153 -3.82 8.06 15.93
CA ASP A 153 -4.24 9.45 16.10
C ASP A 153 -3.34 10.38 15.25
N ILE A 154 -3.70 10.46 13.97
CA ILE A 154 -2.99 11.31 13.00
C ILE A 154 -3.20 12.78 13.33
N LEU A 155 -4.42 13.16 13.73
CA LEU A 155 -4.76 14.53 14.08
C LEU A 155 -3.96 15.02 15.30
N TYR A 156 -3.82 14.19 16.32
CA TYR A 156 -2.99 14.50 17.49
C TYR A 156 -1.50 14.65 17.09
N SER A 157 -1.00 13.76 16.23
CA SER A 157 0.38 13.82 15.75
C SER A 157 0.67 15.08 14.93
N ILE A 158 -0.30 15.55 14.14
CA ILE A 158 -0.21 16.79 13.34
C ILE A 158 -0.32 18.01 14.27
N LYS A 159 -1.32 18.06 15.18
CA LYS A 159 -1.48 19.16 16.15
C LYS A 159 -0.24 19.33 17.01
N LYS A 160 0.34 18.22 17.50
CA LYS A 160 1.59 18.24 18.28
C LYS A 160 2.79 18.80 17.49
N LYS A 161 2.88 18.50 16.19
CA LYS A 161 3.92 19.04 15.31
C LYS A 161 3.74 20.54 15.00
N LEU A 162 2.48 21.00 14.94
CA LEU A 162 2.13 22.40 14.66
C LEU A 162 2.11 23.26 15.93
N GLY A 163 2.42 22.70 17.11
CA GLY A 163 2.42 23.44 18.37
C GLY A 163 1.03 23.89 18.86
N ILE A 164 -0.05 23.33 18.27
CA ILE A 164 -1.44 23.64 18.65
C ILE A 164 -1.76 22.82 19.88
N LYS A 165 -1.92 23.49 21.04
CA LYS A 165 -2.40 22.84 22.27
C LYS A 165 -3.81 22.29 22.04
N SER A 166 -3.99 20.98 22.29
CA SER A 166 -5.32 20.39 22.41
C SER A 166 -5.89 20.77 23.78
N GLU A 167 -6.95 21.53 23.81
CA GLU A 167 -7.83 21.61 24.97
C GLU A 167 -8.47 20.27 25.25
#